data_4416cf320858f2fde91495f7a22f9fae
#
_entry.id   4416cf320858f2fde91495f7a22f9fae
#
_cell.length_a   1.000
_cell.length_b   1.000
_cell.length_c   1.000
_cell.angle_alpha   90.00
_cell.angle_beta   90.00
_cell.angle_gamma   90.00
#
_symmetry.space_group_name_H-M   'P 1'
#
loop_
_entity.id
_entity.type
_entity.pdbx_description
1 polymer ?
#
loop_
_entity_poly.entity_id
_entity_poly.type
_entity_poly.pdbx_seq_one_letter_code
_entity_poly.pdbx_strand_id
1 'polypeptide(L)'
;MYKRQPYRTLLGHFRHEVGHYYWDLFSPDNAWLSAFRQRFGDEREDYAAALQRHYDQGPRADWQQQHVTSYASTHPWEDWAETWAHYLHMTDSLDTAAACGFSLRPSRSDEPQMTAPRSGFHPARPFDLMIEDWLALIYALNNLNRSMGLADGYPFVLAPPVIEKLRFVHDTVTRN
;
A
#
# COMPACT_ATOMS: atom_id res chain seq x y z
N MET A 1 -16.72 -10.23 12.23
CA MET A 1 -15.77 -10.02 13.35
C MET A 1 -14.56 -9.22 12.88
N TYR A 2 -14.71 -7.90 12.77
CA TYR A 2 -13.78 -7.00 12.01
C TYR A 2 -12.82 -6.18 12.90
N LYS A 3 -12.44 -6.65 14.09
CA LYS A 3 -11.98 -5.78 15.19
C LYS A 3 -10.48 -5.64 15.42
N ARG A 4 -9.56 -6.13 14.59
CA ARG A 4 -8.12 -6.09 14.94
C ARG A 4 -7.13 -5.81 13.81
N GLN A 5 -7.54 -5.23 12.69
CA GLN A 5 -6.54 -4.80 11.69
C GLN A 5 -6.23 -3.31 11.90
N PRO A 6 -4.93 -2.93 11.98
CA PRO A 6 -4.55 -1.53 11.84
C PRO A 6 -5.09 -1.01 10.50
N TYR A 7 -5.43 0.25 10.40
CA TYR A 7 -5.96 0.90 9.18
C TYR A 7 -7.44 0.60 8.81
N ARG A 8 -8.24 0.02 9.67
CA ARG A 8 -9.70 -0.10 9.44
C ARG A 8 -10.45 1.18 9.82
N THR A 9 -10.03 2.27 9.21
CA THR A 9 -10.78 3.52 9.22
C THR A 9 -11.83 3.50 8.13
N LEU A 10 -12.86 4.35 8.25
CA LEU A 10 -13.84 4.54 7.17
C LEU A 10 -13.17 4.96 5.86
N LEU A 11 -12.15 5.83 5.93
CA LEU A 11 -11.36 6.25 4.79
C LEU A 11 -10.60 5.08 4.14
N GLY A 12 -9.96 4.22 4.95
CA GLY A 12 -9.25 3.05 4.46
C GLY A 12 -10.19 2.08 3.74
N HIS A 13 -11.38 1.84 4.30
CA HIS A 13 -12.38 0.99 3.68
C HIS A 13 -12.90 1.59 2.36
N PHE A 14 -13.20 2.90 2.34
CA PHE A 14 -13.61 3.57 1.12
C PHE A 14 -12.56 3.46 0.00
N ARG A 15 -11.28 3.64 0.33
CA ARG A 15 -10.17 3.48 -0.62
C ARG A 15 -10.06 2.06 -1.16
N HIS A 16 -10.28 1.07 -0.30
CA HIS A 16 -10.31 -0.34 -0.68
C HIS A 16 -11.44 -0.61 -1.71
N GLU A 17 -12.66 -0.19 -1.41
CA GLU A 17 -13.82 -0.37 -2.32
C GLU A 17 -13.62 0.35 -3.66
N VAL A 18 -13.01 1.54 -3.64
CA VAL A 18 -12.61 2.25 -4.86
C VAL A 18 -11.58 1.44 -5.65
N GLY A 19 -10.69 0.70 -4.98
CA GLY A 19 -9.75 -0.21 -5.63
C GLY A 19 -10.46 -1.28 -6.47
N HIS A 20 -11.52 -1.89 -5.95
CA HIS A 20 -12.34 -2.85 -6.71
C HIS A 20 -12.98 -2.23 -7.95
N TYR A 21 -13.53 -1.02 -7.82
CA TYR A 21 -14.09 -0.29 -8.96
C TYR A 21 -13.04 -0.04 -10.06
N TYR A 22 -11.84 0.39 -9.69
CA TYR A 22 -10.78 0.62 -10.68
C TYR A 22 -10.24 -0.69 -11.29
N TRP A 23 -10.24 -1.79 -10.55
CA TRP A 23 -9.93 -3.09 -11.12
C TRP A 23 -10.87 -3.44 -12.28
N ASP A 24 -12.16 -3.24 -12.09
CA ASP A 24 -13.17 -3.48 -13.13
C ASP A 24 -12.94 -2.62 -14.38
N LEU A 25 -12.45 -1.39 -14.21
CA LEU A 25 -12.12 -0.51 -15.33
C LEU A 25 -10.87 -0.94 -16.10
N PHE A 26 -9.86 -1.50 -15.43
CA PHE A 26 -8.60 -1.89 -16.07
C PHE A 26 -8.60 -3.32 -16.59
N SER A 27 -9.36 -4.23 -15.98
CA SER A 27 -9.37 -5.65 -16.30
C SER A 27 -9.80 -6.02 -17.73
N PRO A 28 -10.56 -5.19 -18.51
CA PRO A 28 -10.80 -5.45 -19.93
C PRO A 28 -9.54 -5.36 -20.81
N ASP A 29 -8.48 -4.68 -20.37
CA ASP A 29 -7.18 -4.68 -21.06
C ASP A 29 -6.43 -6.00 -20.79
N ASN A 30 -6.32 -6.83 -21.81
CA ASN A 30 -5.64 -8.13 -21.70
C ASN A 30 -4.16 -8.02 -21.33
N ALA A 31 -3.45 -6.97 -21.76
CA ALA A 31 -2.05 -6.76 -21.41
C ALA A 31 -1.91 -6.39 -19.93
N TRP A 32 -2.78 -5.49 -19.46
CA TRP A 32 -2.85 -5.14 -18.04
C TRP A 32 -3.22 -6.35 -17.17
N LEU A 33 -4.24 -7.11 -17.55
CA LEU A 33 -4.70 -8.30 -16.82
C LEU A 33 -3.62 -9.38 -16.74
N SER A 34 -2.85 -9.58 -17.82
CA SER A 34 -1.72 -10.51 -17.80
C SER A 34 -0.63 -10.06 -16.82
N ALA A 35 -0.31 -8.76 -16.80
CA ALA A 35 0.66 -8.18 -15.89
C ALA A 35 0.17 -8.19 -14.44
N PHE A 36 -1.14 -8.02 -14.21
CA PHE A 36 -1.79 -8.19 -12.91
C PHE A 36 -1.60 -9.61 -12.38
N ARG A 37 -1.96 -10.64 -13.17
CA ARG A 37 -1.86 -12.05 -12.77
C ARG A 37 -0.45 -12.47 -12.39
N GLN A 38 0.56 -11.90 -13.04
CA GLN A 38 1.97 -12.17 -12.71
C GLN A 38 2.37 -11.69 -11.31
N ARG A 39 1.70 -10.67 -10.76
CA ARG A 39 2.03 -10.04 -9.49
C ARG A 39 1.09 -10.42 -8.36
N PHE A 40 -0.20 -10.51 -8.66
CA PHE A 40 -1.25 -10.72 -7.66
C PHE A 40 -1.77 -12.15 -7.63
N GLY A 41 -1.63 -12.89 -8.72
CA GLY A 41 -2.18 -14.23 -8.87
C GLY A 41 -3.42 -14.26 -9.77
N ASP A 42 -4.05 -15.43 -9.85
CA ASP A 42 -5.20 -15.68 -10.74
C ASP A 42 -6.50 -15.26 -10.03
N GLU A 43 -7.09 -14.16 -10.47
CA GLU A 43 -8.35 -13.64 -9.93
C GLU A 43 -9.58 -14.54 -10.21
N ARG A 44 -9.43 -15.56 -11.06
CA ARG A 44 -10.50 -16.53 -11.36
C ARG A 44 -10.63 -17.63 -10.31
N GLU A 45 -9.77 -17.62 -9.30
CA GLU A 45 -9.95 -18.49 -8.14
C GLU A 45 -11.34 -18.27 -7.50
N ASP A 46 -11.92 -19.35 -6.94
CA ASP A 46 -13.21 -19.26 -6.25
C ASP A 46 -13.10 -18.32 -5.04
N TYR A 47 -13.62 -17.12 -5.20
CA TYR A 47 -13.61 -16.07 -4.18
C TYR A 47 -14.28 -16.52 -2.87
N ALA A 48 -15.45 -17.18 -2.94
CA ALA A 48 -16.18 -17.61 -1.75
C ALA A 48 -15.39 -18.67 -0.98
N ALA A 49 -14.81 -19.64 -1.70
CA ALA A 49 -13.97 -20.66 -1.09
C ALA A 49 -12.67 -20.07 -0.50
N ALA A 50 -12.06 -19.08 -1.16
CA ALA A 50 -10.87 -18.40 -0.66
C ALA A 50 -11.17 -17.62 0.64
N LEU A 51 -12.28 -16.89 0.66
CA LEU A 51 -12.74 -16.16 1.83
C LEU A 51 -13.07 -17.09 3.01
N GLN A 52 -13.77 -18.19 2.73
CA GLN A 52 -14.09 -19.19 3.76
C GLN A 52 -12.82 -19.82 4.37
N ARG A 53 -11.84 -20.18 3.53
CA ARG A 53 -10.53 -20.68 4.01
C ARG A 53 -9.85 -19.69 4.94
N HIS A 54 -9.85 -18.41 4.57
CA HIS A 54 -9.23 -17.35 5.38
C HIS A 54 -9.89 -17.23 6.76
N TYR A 55 -11.23 -17.34 6.85
CA TYR A 55 -11.93 -17.27 8.13
C TYR A 55 -11.77 -18.53 8.98
N ASP A 56 -11.69 -19.70 8.37
CA ASP A 56 -11.58 -20.96 9.08
C ASP A 56 -10.16 -21.28 9.54
N GLN A 57 -9.16 -20.94 8.70
CA GLN A 57 -7.76 -21.33 8.90
C GLN A 57 -6.84 -20.14 9.25
N GLY A 58 -7.35 -18.92 9.13
CA GLY A 58 -6.55 -17.70 9.23
C GLY A 58 -5.78 -17.38 7.94
N PRO A 59 -4.99 -16.28 7.96
CA PRO A 59 -4.17 -15.89 6.82
C PRO A 59 -3.05 -16.92 6.58
N ARG A 60 -2.50 -16.92 5.38
CA ARG A 60 -1.30 -17.71 5.05
C ARG A 60 -0.16 -17.37 6.01
N ALA A 61 0.63 -18.36 6.39
CA ALA A 61 1.71 -18.18 7.36
C ALA A 61 2.80 -17.18 6.90
N ASP A 62 2.98 -17.04 5.59
CA ASP A 62 3.98 -16.20 4.92
C ASP A 62 3.41 -14.88 4.38
N TRP A 63 2.19 -14.50 4.76
CA TRP A 63 1.50 -13.37 4.16
C TRP A 63 2.32 -12.05 4.22
N GLN A 64 3.06 -11.82 5.29
CA GLN A 64 3.89 -10.61 5.43
C GLN A 64 5.01 -10.49 4.40
N GLN A 65 5.42 -11.61 3.79
CA GLN A 65 6.45 -11.60 2.75
C GLN A 65 5.89 -11.30 1.36
N GLN A 66 4.58 -11.43 1.16
CA GLN A 66 3.93 -11.39 -0.14
C GLN A 66 2.81 -10.35 -0.23
N HIS A 67 2.22 -9.96 0.90
CA HIS A 67 1.01 -9.13 0.95
C HIS A 67 1.16 -7.99 1.97
N VAL A 68 0.52 -6.86 1.69
CA VAL A 68 0.58 -5.67 2.56
C VAL A 68 -0.22 -5.85 3.85
N THR A 69 -1.29 -6.64 3.81
CA THR A 69 -2.12 -7.00 4.96
C THR A 69 -2.41 -8.50 4.97
N SER A 70 -2.82 -9.04 6.12
CA SER A 70 -3.29 -10.43 6.20
C SER A 70 -4.54 -10.67 5.36
N TYR A 71 -5.40 -9.66 5.21
CA TYR A 71 -6.61 -9.75 4.40
C TYR A 71 -6.30 -9.81 2.90
N ALA A 72 -5.28 -9.09 2.44
CA ALA A 72 -4.77 -9.17 1.08
C ALA A 72 -4.41 -10.61 0.66
N SER A 73 -3.96 -11.45 1.61
CA SER A 73 -3.65 -12.85 1.31
C SER A 73 -4.85 -13.75 1.03
N THR A 74 -6.06 -13.22 1.12
CA THR A 74 -7.30 -13.97 0.92
C THR A 74 -7.51 -14.34 -0.55
N HIS A 75 -7.41 -13.35 -1.44
CA HIS A 75 -7.69 -13.50 -2.86
C HIS A 75 -6.95 -12.42 -3.66
N PRO A 76 -6.51 -12.67 -4.91
CA PRO A 76 -5.84 -11.66 -5.75
C PRO A 76 -6.61 -10.35 -5.92
N TRP A 77 -7.93 -10.40 -5.97
CA TRP A 77 -8.79 -9.23 -6.06
C TRP A 77 -8.76 -8.37 -4.78
N GLU A 78 -8.70 -9.01 -3.60
CA GLU A 78 -8.52 -8.32 -2.32
C GLU A 78 -7.10 -7.75 -2.18
N ASP A 79 -6.10 -8.48 -2.66
CA ASP A 79 -4.71 -8.01 -2.66
C ASP A 79 -4.52 -6.74 -3.49
N TRP A 80 -5.18 -6.67 -4.64
CA TRP A 80 -5.24 -5.43 -5.43
C TRP A 80 -5.90 -4.29 -4.66
N ALA A 81 -7.09 -4.50 -4.08
CA ALA A 81 -7.85 -3.47 -3.37
C ALA A 81 -7.10 -2.95 -2.13
N GLU A 82 -6.47 -3.84 -1.36
CA GLU A 82 -5.60 -3.47 -0.25
C GLU A 82 -4.36 -2.69 -0.72
N THR A 83 -3.68 -3.16 -1.79
CA THR A 83 -2.52 -2.47 -2.36
C THR A 83 -2.90 -1.09 -2.88
N TRP A 84 -4.04 -0.96 -3.55
CA TRP A 84 -4.61 0.31 -4.01
C TRP A 84 -4.88 1.28 -2.85
N ALA A 85 -5.52 0.81 -1.78
CA ALA A 85 -5.79 1.62 -0.60
C ALA A 85 -4.50 2.12 0.04
N HIS A 86 -3.48 1.25 0.16
CA HIS A 86 -2.16 1.62 0.70
C HIS A 86 -1.44 2.63 -0.21
N TYR A 87 -1.51 2.46 -1.53
CA TYR A 87 -0.96 3.44 -2.48
C TYR A 87 -1.57 4.82 -2.28
N LEU A 88 -2.90 4.92 -2.13
CA LEU A 88 -3.57 6.19 -1.85
C LEU A 88 -3.22 6.77 -0.48
N HIS A 89 -2.99 5.93 0.55
CA HIS A 89 -2.48 6.41 1.83
C HIS A 89 -1.10 7.04 1.71
N MET A 90 -0.22 6.42 0.91
CA MET A 90 1.13 6.92 0.67
C MET A 90 1.10 8.27 -0.05
N THR A 91 0.36 8.36 -1.15
CA THR A 91 0.29 9.60 -1.96
C THR A 91 -0.28 10.75 -1.16
N ASP A 92 -1.42 10.56 -0.47
CA ASP A 92 -2.05 11.62 0.33
C ASP A 92 -1.19 12.05 1.54
N SER A 93 -0.48 11.10 2.17
CA SER A 93 0.40 11.44 3.29
C SER A 93 1.62 12.23 2.81
N LEU A 94 2.19 11.87 1.65
CA LEU A 94 3.29 12.60 1.04
C LEU A 94 2.84 13.99 0.56
N ASP A 95 1.64 14.11 0.02
CA ASP A 95 1.04 15.40 -0.34
C ASP A 95 0.89 16.32 0.89
N THR A 96 0.39 15.75 1.98
CA THR A 96 0.26 16.46 3.25
C THR A 96 1.62 16.88 3.79
N ALA A 97 2.61 15.99 3.78
CA ALA A 97 3.97 16.29 4.22
C ALA A 97 4.59 17.42 3.38
N ALA A 98 4.37 17.41 2.06
CA ALA A 98 4.81 18.45 1.15
C ALA A 98 4.14 19.79 1.46
N ALA A 99 2.81 19.81 1.63
CA ALA A 99 2.04 20.99 1.95
C ALA A 99 2.46 21.62 3.30
N CYS A 100 2.85 20.78 4.27
CA CYS A 100 3.38 21.20 5.56
C CYS A 100 4.85 21.64 5.51
N GLY A 101 5.54 21.51 4.38
CA GLY A 101 6.98 21.77 4.26
C GLY A 101 7.84 20.78 5.04
N PHE A 102 7.33 19.56 5.28
CA PHE A 102 8.03 18.55 6.06
C PHE A 102 9.30 18.11 5.35
N SER A 103 10.42 18.10 6.08
CA SER A 103 11.69 17.54 5.62
C SER A 103 12.36 16.81 6.75
N LEU A 104 13.10 15.73 6.44
CA LEU A 104 13.83 14.93 7.42
C LEU A 104 15.33 15.03 7.13
N ARG A 105 16.07 15.60 8.07
CA ARG A 105 17.53 15.72 8.02
C ARG A 105 18.13 15.16 9.31
N PRO A 106 18.32 13.85 9.38
CA PRO A 106 18.88 13.23 10.57
C PRO A 106 20.33 13.67 10.78
N SER A 107 20.77 13.64 12.03
CA SER A 107 22.16 13.92 12.40
C SER A 107 23.13 12.82 11.96
N ARG A 108 22.63 11.61 11.74
CA ARG A 108 23.40 10.46 11.26
C ARG A 108 23.12 10.23 9.77
N SER A 109 24.18 9.98 9.01
CA SER A 109 24.11 9.80 7.55
C SER A 109 23.50 8.45 7.11
N ASP A 110 23.40 7.48 8.03
CA ASP A 110 22.83 6.16 7.79
C ASP A 110 21.31 6.08 8.08
N GLU A 111 20.70 7.19 8.52
CA GLU A 111 19.27 7.29 8.75
C GLU A 111 18.54 7.82 7.50
N PRO A 112 17.25 7.42 7.31
CA PRO A 112 16.46 7.88 6.17
C PRO A 112 16.35 9.40 6.11
N GLN A 113 16.52 9.96 4.91
CA GLN A 113 16.46 11.40 4.65
C GLN A 113 15.28 11.69 3.71
N MET A 114 14.65 12.85 3.89
CA MET A 114 13.62 13.34 2.99
C MET A 114 13.80 14.85 2.79
N THR A 115 14.06 15.26 1.56
CA THR A 115 13.95 16.66 1.18
C THR A 115 12.47 16.95 0.94
N ALA A 116 11.94 18.06 1.46
CA ALA A 116 10.55 18.44 1.28
C ALA A 116 10.15 18.27 -0.20
N PRO A 117 9.23 17.37 -0.54
CA PRO A 117 8.82 17.18 -1.91
C PRO A 117 8.17 18.48 -2.42
N ARG A 118 8.45 18.87 -3.65
CA ARG A 118 7.91 20.10 -4.23
C ARG A 118 6.41 20.05 -4.50
N SER A 119 5.85 18.85 -4.63
CA SER A 119 4.41 18.55 -4.59
C SER A 119 4.26 17.05 -4.35
N GLY A 120 3.18 16.60 -3.73
CA GLY A 120 2.97 15.20 -3.39
C GLY A 120 2.70 14.33 -4.61
N PHE A 121 1.46 14.25 -5.07
CA PHE A 121 1.11 13.51 -6.26
C PHE A 121 1.47 14.28 -7.53
N HIS A 122 2.55 13.87 -8.19
CA HIS A 122 2.86 14.32 -9.56
C HIS A 122 2.95 13.08 -10.45
N PRO A 123 2.14 12.98 -11.52
CA PRO A 123 2.13 11.80 -12.41
C PRO A 123 3.50 11.44 -12.98
N ALA A 124 4.39 12.43 -13.14
CA ALA A 124 5.74 12.23 -13.64
C ALA A 124 6.77 11.92 -12.54
N ARG A 125 6.37 11.74 -11.28
CA ARG A 125 7.32 11.41 -10.22
C ARG A 125 7.70 9.92 -10.31
N PRO A 126 9.01 9.57 -10.39
CA PRO A 126 9.42 8.18 -10.36
C PRO A 126 8.99 7.47 -9.07
N PHE A 127 8.46 6.28 -9.22
CA PHE A 127 7.99 5.46 -8.08
C PHE A 127 9.08 5.25 -7.01
N ASP A 128 10.34 5.03 -7.44
CA ASP A 128 11.44 4.80 -6.50
C ASP A 128 11.66 6.00 -5.56
N LEU A 129 11.61 7.21 -6.08
CA LEU A 129 11.70 8.42 -5.25
C LEU A 129 10.47 8.59 -4.33
N MET A 130 9.31 8.15 -4.77
CA MET A 130 8.11 8.18 -3.94
C MET A 130 8.23 7.20 -2.76
N ILE A 131 8.73 5.98 -2.99
CA ILE A 131 8.87 4.96 -1.96
C ILE A 131 9.98 5.33 -0.96
N GLU A 132 11.08 5.93 -1.43
CA GLU A 132 12.15 6.43 -0.55
C GLU A 132 11.62 7.51 0.42
N ASP A 133 10.90 8.49 -0.09
CA ASP A 133 10.29 9.54 0.74
C ASP A 133 9.23 8.98 1.68
N TRP A 134 8.43 8.02 1.22
CA TRP A 134 7.46 7.33 2.06
C TRP A 134 8.14 6.62 3.25
N LEU A 135 9.18 5.86 3.01
CA LEU A 135 9.91 5.15 4.05
C LEU A 135 10.53 6.12 5.06
N ALA A 136 11.06 7.26 4.60
CA ALA A 136 11.61 8.28 5.47
C ALA A 136 10.52 8.97 6.32
N LEU A 137 9.37 9.30 5.71
CA LEU A 137 8.22 9.88 6.42
C LEU A 137 7.71 8.94 7.51
N ILE A 138 7.52 7.66 7.19
CA ILE A 138 7.01 6.66 8.13
C ILE A 138 8.02 6.35 9.24
N TYR A 139 9.31 6.32 8.92
CA TYR A 139 10.35 6.22 9.94
C TYR A 139 10.21 7.32 10.99
N ALA A 140 10.08 8.59 10.55
CA ALA A 140 9.91 9.71 11.47
C ALA A 140 8.59 9.63 12.26
N LEU A 141 7.46 9.36 11.58
CA LEU A 141 6.14 9.27 12.20
C LEU A 141 6.08 8.17 13.27
N ASN A 142 6.55 6.97 12.94
CA ASN A 142 6.53 5.85 13.88
C ASN A 142 7.43 6.11 15.09
N ASN A 143 8.62 6.69 14.89
CA ASN A 143 9.50 7.04 16.00
C ASN A 143 8.91 8.13 16.90
N LEU A 144 8.25 9.14 16.34
CA LEU A 144 7.55 10.17 17.13
C LEU A 144 6.39 9.56 17.93
N ASN A 145 5.58 8.69 17.32
CA ASN A 145 4.51 8.00 18.01
C ASN A 145 5.05 7.15 19.17
N ARG A 146 6.08 6.34 18.93
CA ARG A 146 6.73 5.53 19.97
C ARG A 146 7.27 6.38 21.12
N SER A 147 7.86 7.55 20.81
CA SER A 147 8.37 8.50 21.80
C SER A 147 7.25 9.05 22.72
N MET A 148 6.02 9.09 22.23
CA MET A 148 4.83 9.50 22.98
C MET A 148 4.07 8.34 23.62
N GLY A 149 4.59 7.11 23.49
CA GLY A 149 3.90 5.90 24.00
C GLY A 149 2.70 5.47 23.15
N LEU A 150 2.61 5.93 21.91
CA LEU A 150 1.55 5.57 20.95
C LEU A 150 1.98 4.41 20.06
N ALA A 151 1.00 3.73 19.46
CA ALA A 151 1.25 2.74 18.41
C ALA A 151 1.80 3.41 17.14
N ASP A 152 2.49 2.61 16.32
CA ASP A 152 2.97 3.06 15.01
C ASP A 152 1.81 3.60 14.16
N GLY A 153 2.03 4.74 13.54
CA GLY A 153 1.06 5.34 12.62
C GLY A 153 0.92 4.51 11.32
N TYR A 154 1.98 3.83 10.92
CA TYR A 154 1.97 2.87 9.82
C TYR A 154 2.76 1.61 10.22
N PRO A 155 2.08 0.58 10.71
CA PRO A 155 2.73 -0.62 11.26
C PRO A 155 3.00 -1.72 10.22
N PHE A 156 2.92 -1.42 8.93
CA PHE A 156 3.04 -2.41 7.84
C PHE A 156 4.47 -2.52 7.36
N VAL A 157 4.87 -3.74 7.04
CA VAL A 157 6.16 -4.04 6.42
C VAL A 157 5.98 -4.13 4.91
N LEU A 158 6.74 -3.34 4.18
CA LEU A 158 6.75 -3.37 2.72
C LEU A 158 7.85 -4.31 2.23
N ALA A 159 7.52 -5.59 2.13
CA ALA A 159 8.39 -6.59 1.53
C ALA A 159 8.58 -6.33 0.01
N PRO A 160 9.67 -6.80 -0.62
CA PRO A 160 9.92 -6.54 -2.04
C PRO A 160 8.73 -6.88 -2.98
N PRO A 161 8.01 -8.01 -2.83
CA PRO A 161 6.82 -8.27 -3.65
C PRO A 161 5.70 -7.25 -3.46
N VAL A 162 5.52 -6.71 -2.24
CA VAL A 162 4.54 -5.65 -1.96
C VAL A 162 4.93 -4.35 -2.67
N ILE A 163 6.22 -4.00 -2.65
CA ILE A 163 6.74 -2.82 -3.36
C ILE A 163 6.49 -2.94 -4.87
N GLU A 164 6.68 -4.12 -5.47
CA GLU A 164 6.40 -4.35 -6.89
C GLU A 164 4.89 -4.25 -7.23
N LYS A 165 4.02 -4.67 -6.32
CA LYS A 165 2.57 -4.47 -6.46
C LYS A 165 2.18 -2.98 -6.38
N LEU A 166 2.75 -2.24 -5.44
CA LEU A 166 2.58 -0.78 -5.34
C LEU A 166 3.09 -0.05 -6.58
N ARG A 167 4.24 -0.50 -7.13
CA ARG A 167 4.76 0.02 -8.41
C ARG A 167 3.78 -0.23 -9.55
N PHE A 168 3.19 -1.41 -9.62
CA PHE A 168 2.20 -1.73 -10.64
C PHE A 168 0.95 -0.82 -10.54
N VAL A 169 0.49 -0.53 -9.33
CA VAL A 169 -0.59 0.46 -9.12
C VAL A 169 -0.15 1.84 -9.60
N HIS A 170 1.05 2.29 -9.22
CA HIS A 170 1.61 3.57 -9.65
C HIS A 170 1.66 3.69 -11.17
N ASP A 171 2.24 2.69 -11.84
CA ASP A 171 2.35 2.66 -13.29
C ASP A 171 0.97 2.64 -13.97
N THR A 172 -0.02 1.99 -13.34
CA THR A 172 -1.38 1.94 -13.86
C THR A 172 -2.06 3.32 -13.82
N VAL A 173 -1.93 4.07 -12.73
CA VAL A 173 -2.61 5.37 -12.57
C VAL A 173 -1.85 6.52 -13.23
N THR A 174 -0.57 6.35 -13.55
CA THR A 174 0.27 7.38 -14.19
C THR A 174 0.43 7.17 -15.71
N ARG A 175 -0.07 6.06 -16.25
CA ARG A 175 -0.13 5.87 -17.71
C ARG A 175 -1.05 6.92 -18.34
N ASN A 176 -0.48 7.76 -19.18
CA ASN A 176 -1.22 8.65 -20.10
C ASN A 176 -1.63 7.88 -21.34
#